data_d3d300253ce987cd9d328e6fbb00f8fc
#
_entry.id   d3d300253ce987cd9d328e6fbb00f8fc
#
_cell.length_a   1.000
_cell.length_b   1.000
_cell.length_c   1.000
_cell.angle_alpha   90.00
_cell.angle_beta   90.00
_cell.angle_gamma   90.00
#
_symmetry.space_group_name_H-M   'P 1'
#
loop_
_entity.id
_entity.type
_entity.pdbx_description
1 polymer ?
#
loop_
_entity_poly.entity_id
_entity_poly.type
_entity_poly.pdbx_seq_one_letter_code
_entity_poly.pdbx_strand_id
1 'polypeptide(L)'
;MAMQAPSDIIEGLTFDDVLLIPAHSTVLPKEVDLTTQLTRNIQLNIPLLSAAMDTVTESRAAIGMAREGGLGIIHKNMTPQEQALEVDQVKKSESGMIVDPITMEPEQKIYEALEMMEKYRISGVPITSSGKLVGILTNRDLRFETQLDQPIANVMTRENLVTVPPGTTLEEAKYHLHQHRIEKLLVVDDHYNLKGLITIKDIEKVRKYPFACKDDIGRLRVGAAVGVGADREERLEAL
;
A
#
# COMPACT_ATOMS: atom_id res chain seq x y z
N MET A 1 11.65 -40.06 43.91
CA MET A 1 10.62 -39.05 43.98
C MET A 1 9.94 -39.03 42.60
N ALA A 2 8.78 -39.68 42.46
CA ALA A 2 8.07 -39.73 41.17
C ALA A 2 7.43 -38.34 40.96
N MET A 3 7.80 -37.66 39.85
CA MET A 3 7.09 -36.48 39.40
C MET A 3 5.64 -36.91 39.09
N GLN A 4 4.68 -36.39 39.85
CA GLN A 4 3.29 -36.44 39.46
C GLN A 4 3.14 -35.67 38.15
N ALA A 5 2.62 -36.30 37.13
CA ALA A 5 2.26 -35.61 35.88
C ALA A 5 1.20 -34.54 36.23
N PRO A 6 1.27 -33.35 35.64
CA PRO A 6 0.25 -32.34 35.84
C PRO A 6 -1.11 -32.90 35.44
N SER A 7 -2.09 -32.75 36.29
CA SER A 7 -3.47 -33.29 36.13
C SER A 7 -4.28 -32.63 35.00
N ASP A 8 -3.70 -31.65 34.30
CA ASP A 8 -4.43 -30.81 33.33
C ASP A 8 -3.68 -30.73 31.98
N ILE A 9 -3.34 -31.91 31.43
CA ILE A 9 -2.90 -31.96 30.02
C ILE A 9 -4.15 -31.81 29.15
N ILE A 10 -4.25 -30.68 28.48
CA ILE A 10 -5.34 -30.45 27.50
C ILE A 10 -5.02 -31.23 26.23
N GLU A 11 -5.94 -32.08 25.79
CA GLU A 11 -5.84 -32.76 24.51
C GLU A 11 -6.02 -31.73 23.40
N GLY A 12 -5.05 -31.63 22.48
CA GLY A 12 -5.08 -30.78 21.30
C GLY A 12 -5.01 -31.63 20.03
N LEU A 13 -6.03 -31.51 19.19
CA LEU A 13 -6.06 -32.20 17.88
C LEU A 13 -5.34 -31.37 16.83
N THR A 14 -4.63 -32.04 15.93
CA THR A 14 -4.05 -31.45 14.73
C THR A 14 -4.89 -31.75 13.50
N PHE A 15 -4.58 -31.14 12.34
CA PHE A 15 -5.26 -31.46 11.09
C PHE A 15 -5.00 -32.89 10.61
N ASP A 16 -3.93 -33.55 11.08
CA ASP A 16 -3.66 -34.96 10.79
C ASP A 16 -4.57 -35.91 11.60
N ASP A 17 -5.17 -35.41 12.70
CA ASP A 17 -6.04 -36.19 13.59
C ASP A 17 -7.51 -36.09 13.20
N VAL A 18 -7.90 -35.14 12.35
CA VAL A 18 -9.31 -34.82 12.06
C VAL A 18 -9.59 -34.69 10.57
N LEU A 19 -10.83 -35.03 10.18
CA LEU A 19 -11.36 -34.83 8.84
C LEU A 19 -12.65 -34.02 8.91
N LEU A 20 -12.90 -33.19 7.88
CA LEU A 20 -14.19 -32.54 7.72
C LEU A 20 -15.22 -33.58 7.24
N ILE A 21 -16.34 -33.67 7.95
CA ILE A 21 -17.46 -34.56 7.59
C ILE A 21 -18.20 -33.87 6.41
N PRO A 22 -18.35 -34.57 5.25
CA PRO A 22 -19.16 -34.05 4.15
C PRO A 22 -20.61 -33.76 4.59
N ALA A 23 -21.11 -32.60 4.22
CA ALA A 23 -22.46 -32.17 4.50
C ALA A 23 -23.15 -31.64 3.23
N HIS A 24 -24.48 -31.64 3.24
CA HIS A 24 -25.25 -31.03 2.17
C HIS A 24 -25.02 -29.52 2.13
N SER A 25 -24.74 -28.98 0.94
CA SER A 25 -24.59 -27.54 0.71
C SER A 25 -25.53 -27.08 -0.40
N THR A 26 -26.17 -25.93 -0.19
CA THR A 26 -26.97 -25.20 -1.19
C THR A 26 -26.25 -23.99 -1.76
N VAL A 27 -25.02 -23.73 -1.31
CA VAL A 27 -24.21 -22.57 -1.71
C VAL A 27 -23.30 -22.95 -2.87
N LEU A 28 -23.34 -22.17 -3.94
CA LEU A 28 -22.42 -22.33 -5.07
C LEU A 28 -21.03 -21.78 -4.72
N PRO A 29 -19.94 -22.30 -5.30
CA PRO A 29 -18.58 -21.85 -5.00
C PRO A 29 -18.37 -20.34 -5.14
N LYS A 30 -19.03 -19.69 -6.09
CA LYS A 30 -18.98 -18.23 -6.32
C LYS A 30 -19.74 -17.39 -5.28
N GLU A 31 -20.58 -18.03 -4.45
CA GLU A 31 -21.45 -17.40 -3.45
C GLU A 31 -20.93 -17.63 -2.03
N VAL A 32 -19.79 -18.33 -1.89
CA VAL A 32 -19.19 -18.61 -0.61
C VAL A 32 -18.61 -17.32 -0.01
N ASP A 33 -19.01 -17.00 1.21
CA ASP A 33 -18.39 -15.96 2.03
C ASP A 33 -17.18 -16.57 2.77
N LEU A 34 -15.98 -16.08 2.45
CA LEU A 34 -14.72 -16.50 3.07
C LEU A 34 -14.21 -15.51 4.10
N THR A 35 -14.99 -14.46 4.40
CA THR A 35 -14.57 -13.46 5.39
C THR A 35 -14.32 -14.09 6.76
N THR A 36 -13.27 -13.66 7.43
CA THR A 36 -12.89 -14.19 8.74
C THR A 36 -12.37 -13.09 9.65
N GLN A 37 -12.62 -13.25 10.94
CA GLN A 37 -12.14 -12.32 11.95
C GLN A 37 -10.76 -12.76 12.44
N LEU A 38 -9.72 -11.98 12.08
CA LEU A 38 -8.34 -12.24 12.52
C LEU A 38 -8.12 -11.78 13.96
N THR A 39 -8.57 -10.58 14.27
CA THR A 39 -8.51 -9.99 15.62
C THR A 39 -9.83 -9.28 15.92
N ARG A 40 -9.99 -8.68 17.10
CA ARG A 40 -11.18 -7.91 17.45
C ARG A 40 -11.53 -6.83 16.42
N ASN A 41 -10.52 -6.24 15.76
CA ASN A 41 -10.68 -5.07 14.90
C ASN A 41 -10.15 -5.31 13.47
N ILE A 42 -9.69 -6.52 13.15
CA ILE A 42 -9.16 -6.84 11.82
C ILE A 42 -9.94 -8.01 11.24
N GLN A 43 -10.64 -7.74 10.16
CA GLN A 43 -11.30 -8.72 9.33
C GLN A 43 -10.46 -8.96 8.05
N LEU A 44 -10.40 -10.20 7.60
CA LEU A 44 -9.83 -10.60 6.31
C LEU A 44 -10.95 -11.03 5.37
N ASN A 45 -10.73 -10.89 4.08
CA ASN A 45 -11.69 -11.33 3.06
C ASN A 45 -11.48 -12.80 2.65
N ILE A 46 -10.30 -13.36 2.94
CA ILE A 46 -10.02 -14.80 2.90
C ILE A 46 -9.20 -15.21 4.13
N PRO A 47 -9.37 -16.43 4.66
CA PRO A 47 -8.72 -16.88 5.90
C PRO A 47 -7.27 -17.34 5.67
N LEU A 48 -6.46 -16.52 5.00
CA LEU A 48 -5.06 -16.85 4.68
C LEU A 48 -4.10 -15.80 5.21
N LEU A 49 -3.05 -16.28 5.89
CA LEU A 49 -1.90 -15.51 6.35
C LEU A 49 -0.62 -16.09 5.74
N SER A 50 0.33 -15.24 5.33
CA SER A 50 1.65 -15.75 4.98
C SER A 50 2.55 -15.85 6.21
N ALA A 51 3.48 -16.82 6.20
CA ALA A 51 4.41 -17.03 7.30
C ALA A 51 5.44 -15.88 7.39
N ALA A 52 5.74 -15.46 8.62
CA ALA A 52 6.76 -14.47 8.91
C ALA A 52 8.18 -15.08 8.86
N MET A 53 8.54 -15.61 7.71
CA MET A 53 9.82 -16.28 7.45
C MET A 53 10.60 -15.50 6.39
N ASP A 54 11.93 -15.41 6.59
CA ASP A 54 12.82 -14.93 5.55
C ASP A 54 12.69 -15.80 4.29
N THR A 55 12.96 -15.23 3.13
CA THR A 55 12.74 -15.84 1.82
C THR A 55 11.28 -16.21 1.48
N VAL A 56 10.31 -16.01 2.40
CA VAL A 56 8.87 -16.29 2.19
C VAL A 56 8.08 -14.99 2.10
N THR A 57 8.13 -14.15 3.13
CA THR A 57 7.28 -12.94 3.18
C THR A 57 8.09 -11.67 3.37
N GLU A 58 8.28 -10.99 2.26
CA GLU A 58 8.68 -9.59 2.14
C GLU A 58 7.55 -8.81 1.45
N SER A 59 7.77 -7.54 1.11
CA SER A 59 6.74 -6.66 0.52
C SER A 59 6.02 -7.27 -0.68
N ARG A 60 6.75 -7.92 -1.58
CA ARG A 60 6.17 -8.54 -2.78
C ARG A 60 5.13 -9.61 -2.46
N ALA A 61 5.44 -10.52 -1.55
CA ALA A 61 4.53 -11.57 -1.12
C ALA A 61 3.37 -10.99 -0.31
N ALA A 62 3.65 -10.04 0.59
CA ALA A 62 2.63 -9.37 1.39
C ALA A 62 1.62 -8.59 0.53
N ILE A 63 2.08 -7.90 -0.52
CA ILE A 63 1.21 -7.24 -1.51
C ILE A 63 0.30 -8.28 -2.20
N GLY A 64 0.85 -9.39 -2.66
CA GLY A 64 0.07 -10.46 -3.29
C GLY A 64 -1.02 -10.99 -2.36
N MET A 65 -0.66 -11.34 -1.12
CA MET A 65 -1.61 -11.83 -0.10
C MET A 65 -2.73 -10.83 0.18
N ALA A 66 -2.38 -9.56 0.39
CA ALA A 66 -3.38 -8.53 0.69
C ALA A 66 -4.32 -8.26 -0.50
N ARG A 67 -3.83 -8.33 -1.74
CA ARG A 67 -4.65 -8.19 -2.97
C ARG A 67 -5.71 -9.26 -3.09
N GLU A 68 -5.39 -10.48 -2.72
CA GLU A 68 -6.33 -11.61 -2.75
C GLU A 68 -7.23 -11.67 -1.51
N GLY A 69 -7.07 -10.73 -0.57
CA GLY A 69 -7.94 -10.61 0.61
C GLY A 69 -7.39 -11.20 1.90
N GLY A 70 -6.19 -11.78 1.86
CA GLY A 70 -5.46 -12.28 3.03
C GLY A 70 -4.55 -11.22 3.67
N LEU A 71 -3.55 -11.66 4.45
CA LEU A 71 -2.59 -10.77 5.09
C LEU A 71 -1.18 -11.36 5.02
N GLY A 72 -0.22 -10.56 4.56
CA GLY A 72 1.20 -10.88 4.62
C GLY A 72 1.81 -10.43 5.93
N ILE A 73 2.68 -11.26 6.53
CA ILE A 73 3.43 -10.92 7.74
C ILE A 73 4.90 -10.82 7.40
N ILE A 74 5.45 -9.60 7.36
CA ILE A 74 6.87 -9.35 7.07
C ILE A 74 7.73 -9.93 8.18
N HIS A 75 8.77 -10.70 7.82
CA HIS A 75 9.68 -11.31 8.77
C HIS A 75 10.59 -10.27 9.45
N LYS A 76 11.19 -10.67 10.58
CA LYS A 76 12.09 -9.80 11.38
C LYS A 76 13.59 -10.04 11.16
N ASN A 77 13.97 -10.96 10.25
CA ASN A 77 15.38 -11.27 9.98
C ASN A 77 16.02 -10.20 9.07
N MET A 78 15.93 -8.95 9.53
CA MET A 78 16.46 -7.73 8.92
C MET A 78 16.49 -6.64 9.98
N THR A 79 17.16 -5.53 9.71
CA THR A 79 17.16 -4.37 10.61
C THR A 79 15.76 -3.76 10.79
N PRO A 80 15.48 -3.02 11.88
CA PRO A 80 14.22 -2.31 12.05
C PRO A 80 13.87 -1.39 10.87
N GLN A 81 14.85 -0.68 10.32
CA GLN A 81 14.70 0.24 9.21
C GLN A 81 14.39 -0.48 7.89
N GLU A 82 15.04 -1.62 7.63
CA GLU A 82 14.71 -2.45 6.46
C GLU A 82 13.30 -3.01 6.55
N GLN A 83 12.87 -3.50 7.72
CA GLN A 83 11.50 -4.01 7.91
C GLN A 83 10.46 -2.89 7.72
N ALA A 84 10.73 -1.70 8.25
CA ALA A 84 9.87 -0.54 8.04
C ALA A 84 9.77 -0.15 6.55
N LEU A 85 10.87 -0.25 5.80
CA LEU A 85 10.87 -0.02 4.35
C LEU A 85 10.00 -1.04 3.61
N GLU A 86 10.08 -2.32 3.98
CA GLU A 86 9.22 -3.38 3.40
C GLU A 86 7.73 -3.12 3.69
N VAL A 87 7.39 -2.70 4.93
CA VAL A 87 6.02 -2.30 5.29
C VAL A 87 5.56 -1.08 4.49
N ASP A 88 6.40 -0.06 4.37
CA ASP A 88 6.12 1.16 3.60
C ASP A 88 5.86 0.85 2.11
N GLN A 89 6.63 -0.07 1.51
CA GLN A 89 6.40 -0.53 0.14
C GLN A 89 5.01 -1.17 -0.02
N VAL A 90 4.55 -1.97 0.96
CA VAL A 90 3.19 -2.53 0.92
C VAL A 90 2.14 -1.43 1.03
N LYS A 91 2.29 -0.52 1.98
CA LYS A 91 1.36 0.61 2.19
C LYS A 91 1.26 1.53 0.97
N LYS A 92 2.36 1.76 0.28
CA LYS A 92 2.43 2.60 -0.94
C LYS A 92 2.00 1.89 -2.21
N SER A 93 1.93 0.55 -2.22
CA SER A 93 1.63 -0.21 -3.43
C SER A 93 0.22 -0.03 -3.96
N GLU A 94 -0.75 0.15 -3.08
CA GLU A 94 -2.15 0.38 -3.41
C GLU A 94 -2.85 1.26 -2.37
N SER A 95 -3.19 2.45 -2.80
CA SER A 95 -4.23 3.27 -2.18
C SER A 95 -5.13 3.76 -3.31
N GLY A 96 -6.42 3.84 -3.10
CA GLY A 96 -7.32 4.48 -4.07
C GLY A 96 -6.95 5.96 -4.28
N MET A 97 -6.30 6.55 -3.27
CA MET A 97 -5.61 7.83 -3.28
C MET A 97 -4.27 7.64 -2.56
N ILE A 98 -3.19 8.05 -3.18
CA ILE A 98 -1.87 8.11 -2.53
C ILE A 98 -1.91 9.29 -1.55
N VAL A 99 -1.95 9.00 -0.26
CA VAL A 99 -1.84 10.01 0.81
C VAL A 99 -0.35 10.35 0.98
N ASP A 100 -0.03 11.62 1.17
CA ASP A 100 1.34 12.12 1.25
C ASP A 100 2.23 11.62 0.11
N PRO A 101 1.90 11.98 -1.15
CA PRO A 101 2.69 11.54 -2.29
C PRO A 101 4.11 12.11 -2.21
N ILE A 102 5.05 11.40 -2.80
CA ILE A 102 6.41 11.91 -2.99
C ILE A 102 6.32 13.21 -3.79
N THR A 103 6.92 14.27 -3.25
CA THR A 103 6.94 15.60 -3.87
C THR A 103 8.38 16.05 -4.08
N MET A 104 8.56 17.00 -4.98
CA MET A 104 9.82 17.69 -5.20
C MET A 104 9.60 19.20 -5.24
N GLU A 105 10.67 19.96 -5.06
CA GLU A 105 10.62 21.42 -5.15
C GLU A 105 11.00 21.91 -6.57
N PRO A 106 10.48 23.09 -6.97
CA PRO A 106 10.69 23.59 -8.35
C PRO A 106 12.16 23.85 -8.72
N GLU A 107 13.01 24.12 -7.72
CA GLU A 107 14.44 24.43 -7.88
C GLU A 107 15.31 23.18 -8.04
N GLN A 108 14.78 22.01 -7.67
CA GLN A 108 15.50 20.74 -7.84
C GLN A 108 15.71 20.42 -9.32
N LYS A 109 16.70 19.59 -9.59
CA LYS A 109 17.12 19.28 -10.96
C LYS A 109 16.30 18.13 -11.57
N ILE A 110 16.17 18.13 -12.89
CA ILE A 110 15.46 17.09 -13.62
C ILE A 110 16.08 15.70 -13.41
N TYR A 111 17.41 15.58 -13.35
CA TYR A 111 18.05 14.29 -13.12
C TYR A 111 17.69 13.70 -11.74
N GLU A 112 17.54 14.54 -10.69
CA GLU A 112 17.09 14.10 -9.37
C GLU A 112 15.64 13.56 -9.42
N ALA A 113 14.80 14.21 -10.25
CA ALA A 113 13.44 13.74 -10.47
C ALA A 113 13.41 12.38 -11.18
N LEU A 114 14.26 12.19 -12.18
CA LEU A 114 14.38 10.90 -12.89
C LEU A 114 14.85 9.79 -11.95
N GLU A 115 15.86 10.02 -11.12
CA GLU A 115 16.33 9.07 -10.11
C GLU A 115 15.21 8.72 -9.11
N MET A 116 14.47 9.74 -8.65
CA MET A 116 13.33 9.55 -7.74
C MET A 116 12.23 8.72 -8.42
N MET A 117 11.89 9.04 -9.66
CA MET A 117 10.86 8.33 -10.41
C MET A 117 11.25 6.88 -10.69
N GLU A 118 12.52 6.60 -10.98
CA GLU A 118 13.05 5.24 -11.16
C GLU A 118 13.05 4.46 -9.87
N LYS A 119 13.59 5.04 -8.79
CA LYS A 119 13.67 4.42 -7.44
C LYS A 119 12.30 3.97 -6.93
N TYR A 120 11.28 4.83 -7.08
CA TYR A 120 9.92 4.55 -6.60
C TYR A 120 8.99 3.98 -7.67
N ARG A 121 9.48 3.78 -8.90
CA ARG A 121 8.71 3.26 -10.06
C ARG A 121 7.45 4.06 -10.33
N ILE A 122 7.54 5.37 -10.22
CA ILE A 122 6.45 6.31 -10.47
C ILE A 122 6.67 7.06 -11.79
N SER A 123 5.58 7.45 -12.46
CA SER A 123 5.61 8.12 -13.78
C SER A 123 5.35 9.62 -13.71
N GLY A 124 5.46 10.20 -12.53
CA GLY A 124 5.32 11.64 -12.31
C GLY A 124 5.23 11.99 -10.85
N VAL A 125 5.65 13.20 -10.54
CA VAL A 125 5.82 13.73 -9.19
C VAL A 125 5.12 15.09 -9.09
N PRO A 126 4.24 15.30 -8.09
CA PRO A 126 3.75 16.64 -7.78
C PRO A 126 4.88 17.55 -7.31
N ILE A 127 4.86 18.79 -7.75
CA ILE A 127 5.85 19.79 -7.37
C ILE A 127 5.19 20.76 -6.39
N THR A 128 5.85 20.92 -5.22
CA THR A 128 5.35 21.76 -4.14
C THR A 128 6.38 22.79 -3.73
N SER A 129 5.91 23.94 -3.26
CA SER A 129 6.73 24.94 -2.59
C SER A 129 6.13 25.22 -1.23
N SER A 130 6.87 24.97 -0.16
CA SER A 130 6.39 25.07 1.22
C SER A 130 5.05 24.32 1.45
N GLY A 131 4.92 23.12 0.88
CA GLY A 131 3.73 22.27 0.99
C GLY A 131 2.57 22.62 0.05
N LYS A 132 2.61 23.77 -0.62
CA LYS A 132 1.61 24.17 -1.61
C LYS A 132 1.92 23.60 -2.98
N LEU A 133 0.91 23.12 -3.66
CA LEU A 133 1.03 22.62 -5.02
C LEU A 133 1.36 23.78 -5.98
N VAL A 134 2.44 23.64 -6.75
CA VAL A 134 2.86 24.63 -7.77
C VAL A 134 2.99 24.02 -9.17
N GLY A 135 2.95 22.69 -9.29
CA GLY A 135 3.04 22.03 -10.58
C GLY A 135 3.00 20.52 -10.48
N ILE A 136 3.15 19.86 -11.62
CA ILE A 136 3.38 18.43 -11.74
C ILE A 136 4.43 18.17 -12.82
N LEU A 137 5.34 17.23 -12.54
CA LEU A 137 6.31 16.74 -13.51
C LEU A 137 5.98 15.29 -13.86
N THR A 138 5.89 14.98 -15.15
CA THR A 138 5.50 13.63 -15.61
C THR A 138 6.46 13.14 -16.71
N ASN A 139 6.42 11.84 -17.01
CA ASN A 139 7.15 11.29 -18.16
C ASN A 139 6.81 11.96 -19.49
N ARG A 140 5.63 12.59 -19.62
CA ARG A 140 5.24 13.34 -20.81
C ARG A 140 6.07 14.60 -20.96
N ASP A 141 6.30 15.31 -19.86
CA ASP A 141 7.09 16.56 -19.82
C ASP A 141 8.58 16.27 -20.09
N LEU A 142 9.05 15.09 -19.67
CA LEU A 142 10.46 14.68 -19.81
C LEU A 142 10.80 13.94 -21.10
N ARG A 143 9.79 13.57 -21.92
CA ARG A 143 9.97 12.63 -23.06
C ARG A 143 11.06 13.04 -24.05
N PHE A 144 11.20 14.32 -24.27
CA PHE A 144 12.17 14.87 -25.26
C PHE A 144 13.17 15.83 -24.62
N GLU A 145 13.19 15.88 -23.27
CA GLU A 145 14.11 16.77 -22.57
C GLU A 145 15.52 16.19 -22.53
N THR A 146 16.48 16.99 -22.92
CA THR A 146 17.91 16.61 -23.00
C THR A 146 18.78 17.34 -21.97
N GLN A 147 18.30 18.48 -21.44
CA GLN A 147 19.04 19.29 -20.46
C GLN A 147 18.63 18.91 -19.04
N LEU A 148 19.18 17.82 -18.53
CA LEU A 148 18.77 17.25 -17.23
C LEU A 148 19.28 18.04 -16.01
N ASP A 149 20.23 18.95 -16.20
CA ASP A 149 20.80 19.78 -15.12
C ASP A 149 20.08 21.11 -14.91
N GLN A 150 18.94 21.32 -15.58
CA GLN A 150 18.09 22.50 -15.33
C GLN A 150 17.05 22.25 -14.23
N PRO A 151 16.52 23.34 -13.61
CA PRO A 151 15.45 23.25 -12.63
C PRO A 151 14.18 22.62 -13.20
N ILE A 152 13.48 21.81 -12.39
CA ILE A 152 12.16 21.22 -12.70
C ILE A 152 11.18 22.31 -13.12
N ALA A 153 11.27 23.47 -12.49
CA ALA A 153 10.45 24.63 -12.76
C ALA A 153 10.36 25.03 -14.24
N ASN A 154 11.37 24.72 -15.06
CA ASN A 154 11.40 25.09 -16.48
C ASN A 154 10.55 24.17 -17.36
N VAL A 155 10.30 22.92 -16.92
CA VAL A 155 9.65 21.87 -17.73
C VAL A 155 8.34 21.35 -17.14
N MET A 156 8.10 21.56 -15.84
CA MET A 156 6.88 21.09 -15.18
C MET A 156 5.63 21.74 -15.75
N THR A 157 4.52 21.04 -15.78
CA THR A 157 3.20 21.61 -16.04
C THR A 157 2.74 22.43 -14.83
N ARG A 158 2.48 23.73 -15.02
CA ARG A 158 2.04 24.68 -13.98
C ARG A 158 0.61 25.19 -14.20
N GLU A 159 0.24 25.38 -15.46
CA GLU A 159 -1.04 25.96 -15.83
C GLU A 159 -2.11 24.86 -15.98
N ASN A 160 -3.35 25.25 -15.69
CA ASN A 160 -4.51 24.37 -15.83
C ASN A 160 -4.38 23.03 -15.07
N LEU A 161 -3.75 23.06 -13.89
CA LEU A 161 -3.70 21.91 -13.02
C LEU A 161 -5.10 21.48 -12.62
N VAL A 162 -5.45 20.23 -12.89
CA VAL A 162 -6.74 19.68 -12.48
C VAL A 162 -6.58 19.16 -11.05
N THR A 163 -7.34 19.76 -10.14
CA THR A 163 -7.31 19.40 -8.71
C THR A 163 -8.71 19.10 -8.21
N VAL A 164 -8.78 18.31 -7.13
CA VAL A 164 -10.02 17.97 -6.43
C VAL A 164 -9.84 18.11 -4.92
N PRO A 165 -10.91 18.32 -4.14
CA PRO A 165 -10.82 18.37 -2.68
C PRO A 165 -10.59 16.96 -2.07
N PRO A 166 -10.10 16.91 -0.81
CA PRO A 166 -10.08 15.67 -0.04
C PRO A 166 -11.49 15.09 0.11
N GLY A 167 -11.60 13.75 0.04
CA GLY A 167 -12.90 13.06 0.10
C GLY A 167 -13.55 12.82 -1.27
N THR A 168 -12.97 13.30 -2.37
CA THR A 168 -13.41 12.94 -3.73
C THR A 168 -13.44 11.43 -3.91
N THR A 169 -14.55 10.91 -4.38
CA THR A 169 -14.72 9.47 -4.64
C THR A 169 -13.93 9.02 -5.87
N LEU A 170 -13.63 7.71 -5.94
CA LEU A 170 -12.93 7.17 -7.11
C LEU A 170 -13.72 7.30 -8.42
N GLU A 171 -15.05 7.30 -8.37
CA GLU A 171 -15.89 7.50 -9.56
C GLU A 171 -15.84 8.96 -10.04
N GLU A 172 -15.87 9.93 -9.14
CA GLU A 172 -15.65 11.35 -9.47
C GLU A 172 -14.24 11.57 -10.03
N ALA A 173 -13.22 10.98 -9.37
CA ALA A 173 -11.84 11.05 -9.83
C ALA A 173 -11.69 10.49 -11.26
N LYS A 174 -12.32 9.36 -11.55
CA LYS A 174 -12.35 8.73 -12.89
C LYS A 174 -12.98 9.67 -13.93
N TYR A 175 -14.09 10.33 -13.57
CA TYR A 175 -14.71 11.32 -14.45
C TYR A 175 -13.75 12.46 -14.79
N HIS A 176 -13.07 13.05 -13.81
CA HIS A 176 -12.09 14.12 -14.02
C HIS A 176 -10.89 13.67 -14.86
N LEU A 177 -10.31 12.49 -14.55
CA LEU A 177 -9.20 11.92 -15.32
C LEU A 177 -9.57 11.72 -16.80
N HIS A 178 -10.78 11.20 -17.06
CA HIS A 178 -11.28 11.00 -18.42
C HIS A 178 -11.57 12.32 -19.15
N GLN A 179 -12.29 13.24 -18.50
CA GLN A 179 -12.70 14.52 -19.08
C GLN A 179 -11.48 15.35 -19.50
N HIS A 180 -10.44 15.40 -18.64
CA HIS A 180 -9.25 16.19 -18.86
C HIS A 180 -8.13 15.43 -19.58
N ARG A 181 -8.34 14.14 -19.89
CA ARG A 181 -7.36 13.24 -20.53
C ARG A 181 -6.00 13.21 -19.81
N ILE A 182 -6.06 13.19 -18.49
CA ILE A 182 -4.91 13.12 -17.60
C ILE A 182 -4.86 11.75 -16.89
N GLU A 183 -3.65 11.34 -16.48
CA GLU A 183 -3.44 10.07 -15.78
C GLU A 183 -3.32 10.24 -14.25
N LYS A 184 -3.18 11.48 -13.81
CA LYS A 184 -2.93 11.85 -12.42
C LYS A 184 -3.81 13.02 -12.03
N LEU A 185 -4.51 12.89 -10.90
CA LEU A 185 -5.41 13.89 -10.35
C LEU A 185 -4.89 14.28 -8.97
N LEU A 186 -4.63 15.55 -8.80
CA LEU A 186 -4.03 16.12 -7.59
C LEU A 186 -5.14 16.44 -6.57
N VAL A 187 -4.95 16.04 -5.33
CA VAL A 187 -5.89 16.31 -4.24
C VAL A 187 -5.31 17.42 -3.36
N VAL A 188 -6.01 18.54 -3.25
CA VAL A 188 -5.56 19.71 -2.49
C VAL A 188 -6.65 20.18 -1.52
N ASP A 189 -6.23 20.76 -0.39
CA ASP A 189 -7.14 21.42 0.54
C ASP A 189 -7.51 22.84 0.09
N ASP A 190 -8.36 23.52 0.86
CA ASP A 190 -8.80 24.90 0.58
C ASP A 190 -7.67 25.95 0.55
N HIS A 191 -6.51 25.62 1.10
CA HIS A 191 -5.30 26.44 1.08
C HIS A 191 -4.31 26.05 -0.03
N TYR A 192 -4.73 25.14 -0.92
CA TYR A 192 -3.94 24.59 -2.02
C TYR A 192 -2.73 23.76 -1.56
N ASN A 193 -2.75 23.22 -0.32
CA ASN A 193 -1.76 22.26 0.14
C ASN A 193 -2.07 20.89 -0.45
N LEU A 194 -1.04 20.23 -0.93
CA LEU A 194 -1.17 18.88 -1.49
C LEU A 194 -1.51 17.88 -0.37
N LYS A 195 -2.59 17.13 -0.55
CA LYS A 195 -3.06 16.09 0.38
C LYS A 195 -2.98 14.69 -0.22
N GLY A 196 -2.94 14.59 -1.54
CA GLY A 196 -2.89 13.29 -2.17
C GLY A 196 -2.79 13.34 -3.68
N LEU A 197 -2.69 12.16 -4.26
CA LEU A 197 -2.63 11.93 -5.69
C LEU A 197 -3.46 10.70 -6.03
N ILE A 198 -4.37 10.81 -7.00
CA ILE A 198 -5.15 9.71 -7.55
C ILE A 198 -4.66 9.43 -8.97
N THR A 199 -4.37 8.18 -9.30
CA THR A 199 -3.94 7.82 -10.65
C THR A 199 -4.91 6.82 -11.30
N ILE A 200 -4.90 6.76 -12.64
CA ILE A 200 -5.69 5.74 -13.38
C ILE A 200 -5.32 4.33 -12.92
N LYS A 201 -4.02 4.08 -12.66
CA LYS A 201 -3.55 2.77 -12.20
C LYS A 201 -4.17 2.36 -10.86
N ASP A 202 -4.41 3.31 -9.96
CA ASP A 202 -5.00 3.02 -8.65
C ASP A 202 -6.49 2.65 -8.79
N ILE A 203 -7.20 3.31 -9.69
CA ILE A 203 -8.59 2.97 -10.03
C ILE A 203 -8.69 1.58 -10.68
N GLU A 204 -7.78 1.26 -11.61
CA GLU A 204 -7.72 -0.05 -12.25
C GLU A 204 -7.40 -1.17 -11.26
N LYS A 205 -6.50 -0.93 -10.29
CA LYS A 205 -6.16 -1.89 -9.23
C LYS A 205 -7.35 -2.20 -8.33
N VAL A 206 -8.13 -1.19 -7.92
CA VAL A 206 -9.36 -1.41 -7.12
C VAL A 206 -10.34 -2.30 -7.87
N ARG A 207 -10.49 -2.08 -9.18
CA ARG A 207 -11.35 -2.92 -10.02
C ARG A 207 -10.81 -4.35 -10.19
N LYS A 208 -9.49 -4.50 -10.30
CA LYS A 208 -8.83 -5.80 -10.48
C LYS A 208 -8.85 -6.64 -9.22
N TYR A 209 -8.74 -6.01 -8.04
CA TYR A 209 -8.66 -6.67 -6.74
C TYR A 209 -9.80 -6.21 -5.80
N PRO A 210 -11.06 -6.58 -6.09
CA PRO A 210 -12.22 -6.10 -5.34
C PRO A 210 -12.25 -6.62 -3.89
N PHE A 211 -11.58 -7.74 -3.62
CA PHE A 211 -11.49 -8.35 -2.29
C PHE A 211 -10.21 -8.00 -1.54
N ALA A 212 -9.41 -7.04 -2.03
CA ALA A 212 -8.17 -6.67 -1.36
C ALA A 212 -8.40 -6.27 0.11
N CYS A 213 -7.55 -6.81 1.00
CA CYS A 213 -7.57 -6.50 2.42
C CYS A 213 -6.94 -5.13 2.66
N LYS A 214 -7.77 -4.11 2.96
CA LYS A 214 -7.36 -2.71 3.09
C LYS A 214 -7.66 -2.16 4.48
N ASP A 215 -6.92 -1.13 4.86
CA ASP A 215 -7.20 -0.33 6.05
C ASP A 215 -8.26 0.76 5.74
N ASP A 216 -8.64 1.52 6.77
CA ASP A 216 -9.73 2.50 6.69
C ASP A 216 -9.44 3.69 5.76
N ILE A 217 -8.17 3.88 5.38
CA ILE A 217 -7.73 4.89 4.40
C ILE A 217 -7.38 4.28 3.03
N GLY A 218 -7.76 3.01 2.82
CA GLY A 218 -7.69 2.33 1.52
C GLY A 218 -6.32 1.76 1.14
N ARG A 219 -5.33 1.71 2.06
CA ARG A 219 -4.03 1.08 1.82
C ARG A 219 -4.10 -0.40 2.15
N LEU A 220 -3.28 -1.21 1.47
CA LEU A 220 -3.18 -2.64 1.80
C LEU A 220 -2.78 -2.85 3.26
N ARG A 221 -3.43 -3.81 3.91
CA ARG A 221 -3.04 -4.26 5.25
C ARG A 221 -1.80 -5.15 5.16
N VAL A 222 -0.93 -5.01 6.13
CA VAL A 222 0.30 -5.81 6.28
C VAL A 222 0.58 -5.99 7.77
N GLY A 223 1.10 -7.14 8.14
CA GLY A 223 1.63 -7.40 9.48
C GLY A 223 3.16 -7.38 9.46
N ALA A 224 3.77 -7.15 10.60
CA ALA A 224 5.20 -7.24 10.80
C ALA A 224 5.49 -8.05 12.07
N ALA A 225 6.43 -8.99 11.96
CA ALA A 225 6.85 -9.79 13.09
C ALA A 225 7.78 -8.98 14.00
N VAL A 226 7.47 -8.96 15.30
CA VAL A 226 8.29 -8.33 16.34
C VAL A 226 8.70 -9.39 17.36
N GLY A 227 9.97 -9.43 17.72
CA GLY A 227 10.49 -10.32 18.75
C GLY A 227 10.47 -9.68 20.14
N VAL A 228 10.92 -10.45 21.12
CA VAL A 228 11.12 -10.01 22.50
C VAL A 228 12.56 -9.58 22.80
N GLY A 229 13.40 -9.45 21.76
CA GLY A 229 14.81 -9.06 21.86
C GLY A 229 15.02 -7.59 22.22
N ALA A 230 16.29 -7.19 22.33
CA ALA A 230 16.70 -5.84 22.70
C ALA A 230 16.27 -4.75 21.69
N ASP A 231 16.12 -5.13 20.43
CA ASP A 231 15.71 -4.27 19.31
C ASP A 231 14.17 -4.03 19.23
N ARG A 232 13.41 -4.57 20.19
CA ARG A 232 11.92 -4.54 20.12
C ARG A 232 11.37 -3.12 20.07
N GLU A 233 11.85 -2.23 20.92
CA GLU A 233 11.31 -0.87 21.03
C GLU A 233 11.66 -0.05 19.79
N GLU A 234 12.92 -0.08 19.36
CA GLU A 234 13.36 0.56 18.12
C GLU A 234 12.55 0.09 16.90
N ARG A 235 12.27 -1.22 16.84
CA ARG A 235 11.50 -1.82 15.75
C ARG A 235 10.02 -1.37 15.76
N LEU A 236 9.42 -1.25 16.94
CA LEU A 236 8.05 -0.75 17.08
C LEU A 236 7.93 0.73 16.72
N GLU A 237 8.96 1.53 17.01
CA GLU A 237 9.01 2.95 16.65
C GLU A 237 9.22 3.16 15.14
N ALA A 238 9.97 2.25 14.49
CA ALA A 238 10.23 2.33 13.05
C ALA A 238 9.03 1.90 12.17
N LEU A 239 8.16 0.99 12.68
CA LEU A 239 7.00 0.41 11.98
C LEU A 239 5.76 1.29 12.07
#